data_88dcde3fa1c11082dd049578badede12
#
_entry.id   88dcde3fa1c11082dd049578badede12
#
_cell.length_a   1.000
_cell.length_b   1.000
_cell.length_c   1.000
_cell.angle_alpha   90.00
_cell.angle_beta   90.00
_cell.angle_gamma   90.00
#
_symmetry.space_group_name_H-M   'P 1'
#
loop_
_entity.id
_entity.type
_entity.pdbx_description
1 polymer ?
#
loop_
_entity_poly.entity_id
_entity_poly.type
_entity_poly.pdbx_seq_one_letter_code
_entity_poly.pdbx_strand_id
1 'polypeptide(L)'
;MKCLILAAGYATRLYPLTENFPKPLLKVRDKAILDWLINDIKTSGAVDEYVVISNHKFAGHFAEWAAGCPDDKITVVDDGTSTNETRLGAVRDIQFAIDSLGLDDDMLVIAGDNVLDFSLVRFIEYASAKGTSCIMRFFEPSEQRLRKCGVVEVDDEDLILSMEEKPSEPRSHWCCPPFYFYTRKDARLIPSGISAGCGTDAPGSYIAWLATQVPVHAMEMPG
;
A
#
# COMPACT_ATOMS: atom_id res chain seq x y z
N MET A 1 -11.58 -8.70 -6.53
CA MET A 1 -10.96 -7.89 -5.45
C MET A 1 -10.75 -6.47 -5.90
N LYS A 2 -10.51 -5.54 -4.97
CA LYS A 2 -10.22 -4.12 -5.25
C LYS A 2 -8.73 -3.85 -5.06
N CYS A 3 -8.16 -2.94 -5.87
CA CYS A 3 -6.80 -2.45 -5.66
C CYS A 3 -6.86 -1.01 -5.16
N LEU A 4 -6.41 -0.77 -3.93
CA LEU A 4 -6.29 0.55 -3.34
C LEU A 4 -4.86 1.05 -3.50
N ILE A 5 -4.70 2.19 -4.16
CA ILE A 5 -3.42 2.80 -4.46
C ILE A 5 -3.25 4.04 -3.59
N LEU A 6 -2.32 3.97 -2.65
CA LEU A 6 -1.99 5.08 -1.76
C LEU A 6 -1.18 6.13 -2.52
N ALA A 7 -1.77 7.28 -2.76
CA ALA A 7 -1.20 8.38 -3.53
C ALA A 7 -1.38 9.77 -2.87
N ALA A 8 -1.83 9.81 -1.60
CA ALA A 8 -2.05 11.05 -0.85
C ALA A 8 -0.75 11.70 -0.31
N GLY A 9 0.41 11.10 -0.55
CA GLY A 9 1.71 11.61 -0.11
C GLY A 9 2.16 12.84 -0.88
N TYR A 10 2.82 13.78 -0.18
CA TYR A 10 3.32 15.05 -0.77
C TYR A 10 4.71 14.94 -1.39
N ALA A 11 5.44 13.86 -1.17
CA ALA A 11 6.77 13.57 -1.71
C ALA A 11 7.77 14.76 -1.60
N THR A 12 7.76 15.47 -0.48
CA THR A 12 8.52 16.73 -0.26
C THR A 12 10.03 16.62 -0.47
N ARG A 13 10.58 15.39 -0.36
CA ARG A 13 12.02 15.15 -0.61
C ARG A 13 12.42 15.32 -2.08
N LEU A 14 11.45 15.33 -2.99
CA LEU A 14 11.67 15.48 -4.44
C LEU A 14 11.36 16.90 -4.95
N TYR A 15 11.14 17.87 -4.08
CA TYR A 15 10.94 19.27 -4.49
C TYR A 15 12.15 19.79 -5.26
N PRO A 16 11.95 20.63 -6.32
CA PRO A 16 10.65 21.18 -6.76
C PRO A 16 9.82 20.28 -7.68
N LEU A 17 10.33 19.09 -8.06
CA LEU A 17 9.70 18.21 -9.06
C LEU A 17 8.27 17.81 -8.67
N THR A 18 8.02 17.59 -7.37
CA THR A 18 6.73 17.15 -6.84
C THR A 18 5.99 18.25 -6.07
N GLU A 19 6.43 19.49 -6.19
CA GLU A 19 5.77 20.60 -5.51
C GLU A 19 4.35 20.82 -6.04
N ASN A 20 4.18 20.78 -7.36
CA ASN A 20 2.90 21.01 -8.03
C ASN A 20 2.42 19.83 -8.89
N PHE A 21 3.07 18.68 -8.77
CA PHE A 21 2.72 17.47 -9.51
C PHE A 21 2.94 16.21 -8.66
N PRO A 22 1.97 15.25 -8.63
CA PRO A 22 2.07 14.09 -7.75
C PRO A 22 3.11 13.08 -8.25
N LYS A 23 3.93 12.55 -7.34
CA LYS A 23 4.98 11.57 -7.65
C LYS A 23 4.47 10.36 -8.46
N PRO A 24 3.30 9.75 -8.15
CA PRO A 24 2.80 8.59 -8.88
C PRO A 24 2.53 8.84 -10.37
N LEU A 25 2.32 10.09 -10.78
CA LEU A 25 2.12 10.47 -12.17
C LEU A 25 3.39 10.93 -12.88
N LEU A 26 4.53 10.97 -12.19
CA LEU A 26 5.82 11.20 -12.85
C LEU A 26 6.11 10.09 -13.85
N LYS A 27 6.62 10.49 -15.02
CA LYS A 27 6.94 9.53 -16.08
C LYS A 27 8.29 8.88 -15.84
N VAL A 28 8.29 7.56 -15.95
CA VAL A 28 9.48 6.74 -16.06
C VAL A 28 9.49 6.17 -17.48
N ARG A 29 10.47 6.58 -18.29
CA ARG A 29 10.46 6.44 -19.75
C ARG A 29 9.28 7.23 -20.34
N ASP A 30 8.27 6.56 -20.87
CA ASP A 30 7.12 7.16 -21.59
C ASP A 30 5.80 7.10 -20.81
N LYS A 31 5.73 6.39 -19.67
CA LYS A 31 4.51 6.12 -18.90
C LYS A 31 4.61 6.64 -17.47
N ALA A 32 3.48 7.02 -16.88
CA ALA A 32 3.40 7.32 -15.45
C ALA A 32 3.75 6.09 -14.60
N ILE A 33 4.25 6.31 -13.39
CA ILE A 33 4.52 5.20 -12.45
C ILE A 33 3.25 4.35 -12.25
N LEU A 34 2.09 4.99 -12.09
CA LEU A 34 0.82 4.30 -11.95
C LEU A 34 0.46 3.42 -13.16
N ASP A 35 0.80 3.86 -14.37
CA ASP A 35 0.53 3.06 -15.58
C ASP A 35 1.31 1.74 -15.55
N TRP A 36 2.56 1.77 -15.06
CA TRP A 36 3.36 0.55 -14.91
C TRP A 36 2.75 -0.40 -13.90
N LEU A 37 2.33 0.09 -12.74
CA LEU A 37 1.73 -0.70 -11.67
C LEU A 37 0.39 -1.31 -12.10
N ILE A 38 -0.52 -0.50 -12.66
CA ILE A 38 -1.84 -0.97 -13.10
C ILE A 38 -1.71 -1.99 -14.24
N ASN A 39 -0.85 -1.72 -15.24
CA ASN A 39 -0.62 -2.65 -16.34
C ASN A 39 -0.10 -4.00 -15.86
N ASP A 40 0.78 -4.04 -14.85
CA ASP A 40 1.25 -5.28 -14.26
C ASP A 40 0.12 -6.01 -13.53
N ILE A 41 -0.55 -5.34 -12.59
CA ILE A 41 -1.62 -5.93 -11.77
C ILE A 41 -2.77 -6.44 -12.64
N LYS A 42 -3.12 -5.73 -13.71
CA LYS A 42 -4.18 -6.09 -14.67
C LYS A 42 -3.95 -7.47 -15.30
N THR A 43 -2.70 -7.86 -15.48
CA THR A 43 -2.37 -9.18 -16.05
C THR A 43 -2.76 -10.35 -15.16
N SER A 44 -3.00 -10.12 -13.87
CA SER A 44 -3.51 -11.15 -12.94
C SER A 44 -4.96 -11.54 -13.22
N GLY A 45 -5.75 -10.64 -13.83
CA GLY A 45 -7.20 -10.81 -14.00
C GLY A 45 -8.00 -10.85 -12.70
N ALA A 46 -7.36 -10.61 -11.54
CA ALA A 46 -7.99 -10.74 -10.22
C ALA A 46 -8.58 -9.42 -9.69
N VAL A 47 -8.13 -8.29 -10.23
CA VAL A 47 -8.57 -6.95 -9.80
C VAL A 47 -9.69 -6.44 -10.71
N ASP A 48 -10.81 -6.06 -10.11
CA ASP A 48 -12.01 -5.58 -10.80
C ASP A 48 -12.09 -4.05 -10.87
N GLU A 49 -11.43 -3.37 -9.94
CA GLU A 49 -11.47 -1.92 -9.79
C GLU A 49 -10.23 -1.40 -9.07
N TYR A 50 -9.75 -0.25 -9.50
CA TYR A 50 -8.63 0.49 -8.92
C TYR A 50 -9.15 1.74 -8.21
N VAL A 51 -8.76 1.93 -6.96
CA VAL A 51 -9.12 3.11 -6.16
C VAL A 51 -7.85 3.87 -5.84
N VAL A 52 -7.69 5.05 -6.41
CA VAL A 52 -6.55 5.94 -6.14
C VAL A 52 -6.93 6.91 -5.04
N ILE A 53 -6.26 6.83 -3.89
CA ILE A 53 -6.51 7.72 -2.75
C ILE A 53 -5.50 8.86 -2.83
N SER A 54 -6.00 10.07 -3.06
CA SER A 54 -5.22 11.29 -3.23
C SER A 54 -5.55 12.32 -2.17
N ASN A 55 -4.61 13.22 -1.87
CA ASN A 55 -4.92 14.45 -1.18
C ASN A 55 -5.63 15.45 -2.11
N HIS A 56 -6.28 16.45 -1.52
CA HIS A 56 -7.05 17.46 -2.25
C HIS A 56 -6.19 18.26 -3.26
N LYS A 57 -4.94 18.54 -2.91
CA LYS A 57 -4.02 19.28 -3.79
C LYS A 57 -3.82 18.61 -5.15
N PHE A 58 -3.79 17.27 -5.18
CA PHE A 58 -3.46 16.51 -6.38
C PHE A 58 -4.63 15.73 -6.97
N ALA A 59 -5.79 15.71 -6.33
CA ALA A 59 -6.96 14.96 -6.79
C ALA A 59 -7.36 15.28 -8.25
N GLY A 60 -7.27 16.55 -8.67
CA GLY A 60 -7.52 16.96 -10.05
C GLY A 60 -6.57 16.33 -11.07
N HIS A 61 -5.28 16.18 -10.73
CA HIS A 61 -4.30 15.52 -11.61
C HIS A 61 -4.61 14.03 -11.80
N PHE A 62 -5.01 13.36 -10.72
CA PHE A 62 -5.40 11.95 -10.80
C PHE A 62 -6.70 11.75 -11.55
N ALA A 63 -7.67 12.66 -11.39
CA ALA A 63 -8.93 12.62 -12.13
C ALA A 63 -8.71 12.80 -13.65
N GLU A 64 -7.84 13.75 -14.05
CA GLU A 64 -7.46 13.96 -15.45
C GLU A 64 -6.74 12.72 -16.01
N TRP A 65 -5.80 12.16 -15.27
CA TRP A 65 -5.09 10.94 -15.66
C TRP A 65 -6.05 9.75 -15.81
N ALA A 66 -6.94 9.52 -14.83
CA ALA A 66 -7.92 8.44 -14.87
C ALA A 66 -8.89 8.55 -16.06
N ALA A 67 -9.29 9.78 -16.43
CA ALA A 67 -10.09 10.02 -17.63
C ALA A 67 -9.39 9.61 -18.94
N GLY A 68 -8.05 9.58 -18.92
CA GLY A 68 -7.22 9.07 -20.03
C GLY A 68 -7.14 7.53 -20.11
N CYS A 69 -7.69 6.81 -19.12
CA CYS A 69 -7.66 5.35 -19.00
C CYS A 69 -9.08 4.73 -19.05
N PRO A 70 -9.85 4.92 -20.13
CA PRO A 70 -11.28 4.59 -20.16
C PRO A 70 -11.59 3.08 -20.06
N ASP A 71 -10.61 2.23 -20.38
CA ASP A 71 -10.75 0.77 -20.31
C ASP A 71 -10.53 0.22 -18.90
N ASP A 72 -10.04 1.05 -17.98
CA ASP A 72 -9.76 0.68 -16.59
C ASP A 72 -10.81 1.31 -15.67
N LYS A 73 -11.37 0.52 -14.76
CA LYS A 73 -12.27 1.04 -13.73
C LYS A 73 -11.44 1.71 -12.63
N ILE A 74 -11.15 2.99 -12.81
CA ILE A 74 -10.37 3.79 -11.85
C ILE A 74 -11.28 4.80 -11.17
N THR A 75 -11.36 4.74 -9.85
CA THR A 75 -12.04 5.71 -9.01
C THR A 75 -10.99 6.52 -8.24
N VAL A 76 -11.07 7.83 -8.28
CA VAL A 76 -10.20 8.72 -7.50
C VAL A 76 -10.95 9.19 -6.28
N VAL A 77 -10.37 8.99 -5.10
CA VAL A 77 -10.89 9.44 -3.81
C VAL A 77 -10.01 10.56 -3.29
N ASP A 78 -10.61 11.73 -3.06
CA ASP A 78 -9.97 12.89 -2.44
C ASP A 78 -10.16 12.82 -0.91
N ASP A 79 -9.06 12.70 -0.16
CA ASP A 79 -9.08 12.64 1.31
C ASP A 79 -9.40 13.98 1.99
N GLY A 80 -9.53 15.06 1.22
CA GLY A 80 -9.83 16.42 1.67
C GLY A 80 -8.64 17.15 2.29
N THR A 81 -7.46 16.54 2.41
CA THR A 81 -6.29 17.17 3.03
C THR A 81 -5.52 18.01 2.00
N SER A 82 -5.05 19.19 2.41
CA SER A 82 -4.38 20.13 1.50
C SER A 82 -2.92 20.39 1.85
N THR A 83 -2.44 19.92 2.99
CA THR A 83 -1.05 20.10 3.43
C THR A 83 -0.48 18.82 4.05
N ASN A 84 0.85 18.69 4.04
CA ASN A 84 1.52 17.55 4.64
C ASN A 84 1.24 17.40 6.15
N GLU A 85 0.99 18.52 6.84
CA GLU A 85 0.69 18.55 8.28
C GLU A 85 -0.72 18.04 8.60
N THR A 86 -1.67 18.21 7.67
CA THR A 86 -3.08 17.82 7.84
C THR A 86 -3.39 16.44 7.29
N ARG A 87 -2.41 15.73 6.69
CA ARG A 87 -2.61 14.40 6.09
C ARG A 87 -3.22 13.42 7.08
N LEU A 88 -4.11 12.56 6.62
CA LEU A 88 -4.75 11.54 7.45
C LEU A 88 -3.77 10.45 7.88
N GLY A 89 -2.83 10.10 7.01
CA GLY A 89 -1.95 8.94 7.12
C GLY A 89 -2.54 7.69 6.47
N ALA A 90 -1.65 6.82 6.00
CA ALA A 90 -2.00 5.73 5.08
C ALA A 90 -3.12 4.79 5.60
N VAL A 91 -3.13 4.45 6.90
CA VAL A 91 -4.17 3.57 7.45
C VAL A 91 -5.54 4.26 7.45
N ARG A 92 -5.58 5.56 7.76
CA ARG A 92 -6.83 6.34 7.71
C ARG A 92 -7.27 6.62 6.28
N ASP A 93 -6.34 6.79 5.35
CA ASP A 93 -6.63 6.93 3.91
C ASP A 93 -7.34 5.67 3.40
N ILE A 94 -6.85 4.47 3.76
CA ILE A 94 -7.49 3.20 3.43
C ILE A 94 -8.91 3.16 4.02
N GLN A 95 -9.07 3.45 5.32
CA GLN A 95 -10.38 3.45 5.97
C GLN A 95 -11.33 4.46 5.33
N PHE A 96 -10.85 5.67 5.02
CA PHE A 96 -11.63 6.71 4.36
C PHE A 96 -12.15 6.26 2.99
N ALA A 97 -11.32 5.59 2.19
CA ALA A 97 -11.75 5.06 0.89
C ALA A 97 -12.78 3.93 1.05
N ILE A 98 -12.59 3.03 2.02
CA ILE A 98 -13.55 1.97 2.34
C ILE A 98 -14.92 2.58 2.69
N ASP A 99 -14.95 3.56 3.58
CA ASP A 99 -16.19 4.19 4.04
C ASP A 99 -16.86 5.00 2.93
N SER A 100 -16.08 5.77 2.16
CA SER A 100 -16.61 6.66 1.11
C SER A 100 -17.24 5.89 -0.05
N LEU A 101 -16.71 4.72 -0.38
CA LEU A 101 -17.16 3.91 -1.51
C LEU A 101 -17.97 2.68 -1.10
N GLY A 102 -18.10 2.41 0.20
CA GLY A 102 -18.77 1.21 0.71
C GLY A 102 -18.06 -0.08 0.29
N LEU A 103 -16.72 -0.07 0.27
CA LEU A 103 -15.94 -1.22 -0.18
C LEU A 103 -16.05 -2.38 0.80
N ASP A 104 -16.35 -3.56 0.29
CA ASP A 104 -16.51 -4.78 1.08
C ASP A 104 -16.02 -5.99 0.28
N ASP A 105 -14.72 -6.06 0.05
CA ASP A 105 -14.05 -7.07 -0.78
C ASP A 105 -12.64 -7.35 -0.23
N ASP A 106 -11.97 -8.36 -0.79
CA ASP A 106 -10.53 -8.50 -0.63
C ASP A 106 -9.82 -7.32 -1.29
N MET A 107 -8.72 -6.86 -0.69
CA MET A 107 -8.05 -5.64 -1.11
C MET A 107 -6.56 -5.84 -1.30
N LEU A 108 -6.06 -5.54 -2.50
CA LEU A 108 -4.64 -5.29 -2.72
C LEU A 108 -4.36 -3.81 -2.41
N VAL A 109 -3.53 -3.52 -1.43
CA VAL A 109 -3.15 -2.16 -1.04
C VAL A 109 -1.68 -1.93 -1.39
N ILE A 110 -1.41 -0.91 -2.21
CA ILE A 110 -0.07 -0.60 -2.70
C ILE A 110 0.24 0.89 -2.59
N ALA A 111 1.51 1.23 -2.39
CA ALA A 111 1.94 2.61 -2.58
C ALA A 111 2.15 2.91 -4.07
N GLY A 112 1.52 3.99 -4.55
CA GLY A 112 1.48 4.36 -5.97
C GLY A 112 2.78 4.94 -6.54
N ASP A 113 3.84 5.05 -5.75
CA ASP A 113 5.07 5.75 -6.09
C ASP A 113 6.30 4.83 -6.31
N ASN A 114 6.05 3.53 -6.49
CA ASN A 114 7.09 2.52 -6.70
C ASN A 114 7.20 2.11 -8.17
N VAL A 115 8.44 1.98 -8.64
CA VAL A 115 8.77 1.33 -9.92
C VAL A 115 9.34 -0.04 -9.59
N LEU A 116 8.72 -1.09 -10.12
CA LEU A 116 9.07 -2.47 -9.82
C LEU A 116 9.84 -3.08 -11.00
N ASP A 117 10.77 -3.97 -10.71
CA ASP A 117 11.48 -4.84 -11.65
C ASP A 117 10.98 -6.29 -11.58
N PHE A 118 9.92 -6.53 -10.81
CA PHE A 118 9.20 -7.78 -10.69
C PHE A 118 7.68 -7.56 -10.81
N SER A 119 6.93 -8.65 -11.00
CA SER A 119 5.47 -8.62 -11.11
C SER A 119 4.78 -8.87 -9.77
N LEU A 120 3.74 -8.08 -9.45
CA LEU A 120 2.86 -8.29 -8.29
C LEU A 120 1.88 -9.46 -8.48
N VAL A 121 1.76 -10.02 -9.69
CA VAL A 121 0.87 -11.17 -9.97
C VAL A 121 1.18 -12.34 -9.05
N ARG A 122 2.47 -12.65 -8.84
CA ARG A 122 2.87 -13.73 -7.92
C ARG A 122 2.44 -13.48 -6.48
N PHE A 123 2.45 -12.23 -6.05
CA PHE A 123 1.98 -11.87 -4.71
C PHE A 123 0.46 -12.06 -4.58
N ILE A 124 -0.30 -11.67 -5.60
CA ILE A 124 -1.76 -11.86 -5.67
C ILE A 124 -2.10 -13.37 -5.63
N GLU A 125 -1.39 -14.18 -6.41
CA GLU A 125 -1.54 -15.64 -6.44
C GLU A 125 -1.20 -16.27 -5.07
N TYR A 126 -0.08 -15.86 -4.46
CA TYR A 126 0.34 -16.31 -3.14
C TYR A 126 -0.73 -16.00 -2.08
N ALA A 127 -1.20 -14.76 -2.00
CA ALA A 127 -2.20 -14.34 -1.05
C ALA A 127 -3.53 -15.10 -1.23
N SER A 128 -3.95 -15.29 -2.48
CA SER A 128 -5.14 -16.07 -2.82
C SER A 128 -5.01 -17.55 -2.38
N ALA A 129 -3.82 -18.14 -2.54
CA ALA A 129 -3.56 -19.52 -2.14
C ALA A 129 -3.49 -19.68 -0.61
N LYS A 130 -2.90 -18.71 0.10
CA LYS A 130 -2.83 -18.72 1.59
C LYS A 130 -4.20 -18.52 2.23
N GLY A 131 -5.08 -17.72 1.61
CA GLY A 131 -6.43 -17.42 2.15
C GLY A 131 -6.40 -16.58 3.43
N THR A 132 -5.31 -15.85 3.67
CA THR A 132 -5.10 -14.94 4.81
C THR A 132 -4.65 -13.58 4.28
N SER A 133 -4.67 -12.56 5.12
CA SER A 133 -3.96 -11.32 4.80
C SER A 133 -2.46 -11.60 4.67
N CYS A 134 -1.82 -10.90 3.70
CA CYS A 134 -0.43 -11.13 3.35
C CYS A 134 0.32 -9.82 3.13
N ILE A 135 1.62 -9.87 3.34
CA ILE A 135 2.58 -8.82 2.96
C ILE A 135 3.68 -9.40 2.08
N MET A 136 4.47 -8.53 1.49
CA MET A 136 5.78 -8.92 0.94
C MET A 136 6.89 -8.61 1.94
N ARG A 137 8.02 -9.34 1.85
CA ARG A 137 9.24 -9.07 2.60
C ARG A 137 10.46 -9.16 1.70
N PHE A 138 11.49 -8.37 2.00
CA PHE A 138 12.80 -8.46 1.36
C PHE A 138 13.91 -8.35 2.38
N PHE A 139 15.07 -8.94 2.07
CA PHE A 139 16.23 -8.88 2.94
C PHE A 139 16.96 -7.54 2.82
N GLU A 140 17.14 -6.82 3.91
CA GLU A 140 17.88 -5.55 3.98
C GLU A 140 19.11 -5.71 4.88
N PRO A 141 20.33 -5.67 4.32
CA PRO A 141 21.55 -5.83 5.11
C PRO A 141 21.92 -4.61 5.95
N SER A 142 21.38 -3.43 5.65
CA SER A 142 21.72 -2.18 6.28
C SER A 142 20.83 -1.89 7.50
N GLU A 143 21.40 -1.93 8.71
CA GLU A 143 20.68 -1.53 9.93
C GLU A 143 20.10 -0.12 9.86
N GLN A 144 20.81 0.81 9.21
CA GLN A 144 20.33 2.18 9.05
C GLN A 144 19.03 2.25 8.21
N ARG A 145 18.87 1.34 7.22
CA ARG A 145 17.67 1.25 6.40
C ARG A 145 16.56 0.51 7.12
N LEU A 146 16.89 -0.56 7.88
CA LEU A 146 15.94 -1.28 8.73
C LEU A 146 15.16 -0.34 9.65
N ARG A 147 15.83 0.63 10.26
CA ARG A 147 15.20 1.65 11.14
C ARG A 147 14.22 2.59 10.42
N LYS A 148 14.09 2.49 9.10
CA LYS A 148 13.18 3.34 8.27
C LYS A 148 12.06 2.54 7.61
N CYS A 149 12.04 1.23 7.81
CA CYS A 149 11.08 0.29 7.22
C CYS A 149 10.25 -0.38 8.32
N GLY A 150 9.16 -1.02 7.92
CA GLY A 150 8.53 -2.06 8.74
C GLY A 150 9.45 -3.28 8.77
N VAL A 151 9.81 -3.77 9.95
CA VAL A 151 10.66 -4.96 10.14
C VAL A 151 9.80 -6.10 10.62
N VAL A 152 9.96 -7.29 10.02
CA VAL A 152 9.12 -8.46 10.26
C VAL A 152 9.95 -9.68 10.62
N GLU A 153 9.48 -10.48 11.58
CA GLU A 153 9.96 -11.82 11.87
C GLU A 153 8.90 -12.83 11.45
N VAL A 154 9.31 -13.92 10.84
CA VAL A 154 8.43 -14.98 10.36
C VAL A 154 8.96 -16.34 10.78
N ASP A 155 8.06 -17.35 10.83
CA ASP A 155 8.43 -18.74 10.98
C ASP A 155 8.76 -19.41 9.63
N ASP A 156 8.98 -20.74 9.67
CA ASP A 156 9.33 -21.54 8.49
C ASP A 156 8.16 -21.70 7.50
N GLU A 157 6.93 -21.33 7.88
CA GLU A 157 5.72 -21.36 7.05
C GLU A 157 5.34 -19.95 6.52
N ASP A 158 6.22 -18.97 6.70
CA ASP A 158 6.03 -17.55 6.38
C ASP A 158 4.98 -16.83 7.25
N LEU A 159 4.54 -17.42 8.36
CA LEU A 159 3.63 -16.77 9.30
C LEU A 159 4.38 -15.66 10.05
N ILE A 160 3.78 -14.48 10.14
CA ILE A 160 4.34 -13.35 10.89
C ILE A 160 4.27 -13.63 12.39
N LEU A 161 5.43 -13.68 13.03
CA LEU A 161 5.59 -13.81 14.48
C LEU A 161 5.60 -12.46 15.17
N SER A 162 6.24 -11.48 14.54
CA SER A 162 6.27 -10.09 15.00
C SER A 162 6.47 -9.12 13.85
N MET A 163 5.96 -7.90 13.98
CA MET A 163 6.24 -6.80 13.08
C MET A 163 6.28 -5.49 13.85
N GLU A 164 7.26 -4.65 13.53
CA GLU A 164 7.41 -3.31 14.10
C GLU A 164 7.70 -2.30 12.99
N GLU A 165 6.97 -1.19 12.97
CA GLU A 165 7.17 -0.10 12.01
C GLU A 165 8.27 0.84 12.50
N LYS A 166 9.36 0.96 11.72
CA LYS A 166 10.52 1.83 12.02
C LYS A 166 11.12 1.60 13.41
N PRO A 167 11.51 0.36 13.75
CA PRO A 167 12.05 0.04 15.07
C PRO A 167 13.35 0.78 15.34
N SER A 168 13.54 1.21 16.59
CA SER A 168 14.84 1.74 17.04
C SER A 168 15.92 0.66 17.09
N GLU A 169 15.53 -0.57 17.39
CA GLU A 169 16.36 -1.77 17.47
C GLU A 169 15.74 -2.89 16.62
N PRO A 170 16.09 -3.00 15.33
CA PRO A 170 15.56 -4.03 14.45
C PRO A 170 15.91 -5.44 14.94
N ARG A 171 14.91 -6.33 15.01
CA ARG A 171 15.10 -7.71 15.48
C ARG A 171 15.37 -8.69 14.34
N SER A 172 15.15 -8.29 13.11
CA SER A 172 15.42 -9.09 11.92
C SER A 172 15.96 -8.22 10.78
N HIS A 173 16.40 -8.85 9.71
CA HIS A 173 16.80 -8.20 8.47
C HIS A 173 15.71 -8.19 7.40
N TRP A 174 14.47 -8.61 7.72
CA TRP A 174 13.37 -8.66 6.78
C TRP A 174 12.54 -7.38 6.85
N CYS A 175 12.55 -6.62 5.76
CA CYS A 175 11.74 -5.41 5.59
C CYS A 175 10.43 -5.70 4.87
N CYS A 176 9.37 -5.01 5.29
CA CYS A 176 8.08 -5.00 4.62
C CYS A 176 8.01 -3.82 3.63
N PRO A 177 7.99 -4.05 2.31
CA PRO A 177 7.68 -3.02 1.33
C PRO A 177 6.18 -2.71 1.34
N PRO A 178 5.74 -1.58 0.75
CA PRO A 178 4.35 -1.14 0.83
C PRO A 178 3.41 -1.87 -0.15
N PHE A 179 3.38 -3.20 -0.05
CA PHE A 179 2.50 -4.10 -0.81
C PHE A 179 1.81 -5.04 0.17
N TYR A 180 0.49 -4.89 0.30
CA TYR A 180 -0.34 -5.57 1.28
C TYR A 180 -1.53 -6.19 0.58
N PHE A 181 -1.92 -7.37 1.02
CA PHE A 181 -3.19 -7.97 0.69
C PHE A 181 -4.00 -8.12 1.98
N TYR A 182 -5.18 -7.56 2.02
CA TYR A 182 -6.12 -7.73 3.12
C TYR A 182 -7.27 -8.60 2.66
N THR A 183 -7.58 -9.66 3.42
CA THR A 183 -8.86 -10.34 3.22
C THR A 183 -10.01 -9.37 3.56
N ARG A 184 -11.16 -9.57 2.94
CA ARG A 184 -12.38 -8.81 3.25
C ARG A 184 -12.67 -8.75 4.76
N LYS A 185 -12.45 -9.88 5.47
CA LYS A 185 -12.66 -9.94 6.92
C LYS A 185 -11.70 -9.04 7.67
N ASP A 186 -10.44 -9.07 7.28
CA ASP A 186 -9.39 -8.33 7.96
C ASP A 186 -9.45 -6.83 7.62
N ALA A 187 -9.82 -6.47 6.38
CA ALA A 187 -10.09 -5.07 6.03
C ALA A 187 -11.16 -4.42 6.92
N ARG A 188 -12.17 -5.18 7.33
CA ARG A 188 -13.21 -4.73 8.28
C ARG A 188 -12.69 -4.47 9.71
N LEU A 189 -11.50 -4.95 10.05
CA LEU A 189 -10.88 -4.73 11.35
C LEU A 189 -10.08 -3.42 11.44
N ILE A 190 -9.90 -2.69 10.32
CA ILE A 190 -9.13 -1.42 10.31
C ILE A 190 -9.65 -0.42 11.36
N PRO A 191 -10.97 -0.16 11.51
CA PRO A 191 -11.48 0.72 12.56
C PRO A 191 -11.10 0.25 13.98
N SER A 192 -11.10 -1.07 14.20
CA SER A 192 -10.68 -1.65 15.49
C SER A 192 -9.20 -1.45 15.76
N GLY A 193 -8.35 -1.62 14.73
CA GLY A 193 -6.92 -1.34 14.82
C GLY A 193 -6.63 0.12 15.14
N ILE A 194 -7.31 1.05 14.46
CA ILE A 194 -7.20 2.49 14.73
C ILE A 194 -7.64 2.81 16.17
N SER A 195 -8.76 2.23 16.61
CA SER A 195 -9.29 2.42 17.97
C SER A 195 -8.38 1.84 19.05
N ALA A 196 -7.67 0.74 18.73
CA ALA A 196 -6.68 0.11 19.60
C ALA A 196 -5.34 0.87 19.62
N GLY A 197 -5.20 1.94 18.82
CA GLY A 197 -3.99 2.79 18.80
C GLY A 197 -2.89 2.28 17.86
N CYS A 198 -3.20 1.48 16.83
CA CYS A 198 -2.21 1.22 15.79
C CYS A 198 -1.82 2.56 15.14
N GLY A 199 -0.55 2.72 14.80
CA GLY A 199 -0.08 3.92 14.09
C GLY A 199 -0.83 4.10 12.77
N THR A 200 -1.13 5.35 12.40
CA THR A 200 -1.92 5.62 11.18
C THR A 200 -1.11 6.18 10.03
N ASP A 201 0.13 6.63 10.27
CA ASP A 201 0.99 7.27 9.26
C ASP A 201 1.49 6.29 8.19
N ALA A 202 1.98 5.12 8.61
CA ALA A 202 2.50 4.09 7.72
C ALA A 202 1.52 2.89 7.64
N PRO A 203 1.29 2.32 6.44
CA PRO A 203 0.34 1.21 6.29
C PRO A 203 0.78 -0.06 7.03
N GLY A 204 2.11 -0.27 7.19
CA GLY A 204 2.67 -1.38 7.96
C GLY A 204 2.28 -1.39 9.44
N SER A 205 1.91 -0.24 10.01
CA SER A 205 1.43 -0.15 11.39
C SER A 205 0.12 -0.93 11.62
N TYR A 206 -0.75 -0.98 10.61
CA TYR A 206 -1.95 -1.81 10.69
C TYR A 206 -1.62 -3.29 10.67
N ILE A 207 -0.68 -3.72 9.82
CA ILE A 207 -0.23 -5.12 9.78
C ILE A 207 0.41 -5.53 11.12
N ALA A 208 1.23 -4.67 11.72
CA ALA A 208 1.83 -4.94 13.02
C ALA A 208 0.79 -5.23 14.10
N TRP A 209 -0.33 -4.50 14.10
CA TRP A 209 -1.47 -4.78 14.97
C TRP A 209 -2.26 -6.02 14.52
N LEU A 210 -2.58 -6.15 13.22
CA LEU A 210 -3.40 -7.22 12.68
C LEU A 210 -2.78 -8.60 12.95
N ALA A 211 -1.47 -8.74 12.80
CA ALA A 211 -0.75 -9.99 13.05
C ALA A 211 -0.84 -10.46 14.51
N THR A 212 -1.21 -9.58 15.45
CA THR A 212 -1.50 -9.97 16.83
C THR A 212 -2.93 -10.49 17.01
N GLN A 213 -3.80 -10.32 16.01
CA GLN A 213 -5.23 -10.69 16.08
C GLN A 213 -5.57 -11.91 15.24
N VAL A 214 -4.95 -12.04 14.07
CA VAL A 214 -5.21 -13.08 13.08
C VAL A 214 -3.90 -13.53 12.41
N PRO A 215 -3.85 -14.74 11.80
CA PRO A 215 -2.71 -15.15 11.00
C PRO A 215 -2.49 -14.22 9.79
N VAL A 216 -1.28 -13.71 9.63
CA VAL A 216 -0.83 -12.92 8.48
C VAL A 216 0.46 -13.55 7.96
N HIS A 217 0.61 -13.72 6.65
CA HIS A 217 1.79 -14.33 6.04
C HIS A 217 2.63 -13.31 5.26
N ALA A 218 3.92 -13.59 5.10
CA ALA A 218 4.86 -12.70 4.45
C ALA A 218 5.60 -13.40 3.30
N MET A 219 5.20 -13.13 2.06
CA MET A 219 5.87 -13.65 0.86
C MET A 219 7.24 -12.98 0.69
N GLU A 220 8.29 -13.77 0.45
CA GLU A 220 9.58 -13.22 0.04
C GLU A 220 9.49 -12.64 -1.38
N MET A 221 10.02 -11.41 -1.55
CA MET A 221 10.09 -10.79 -2.86
C MET A 221 10.98 -11.60 -3.79
N PRO A 222 10.62 -11.72 -5.09
CA PRO A 222 11.53 -12.26 -6.09
C PRO A 222 12.82 -11.44 -6.11
N GLY A 223 13.98 -12.12 -6.04
CA GLY A 223 15.29 -11.48 -6.18
C GLY A 223 15.62 -11.12 -7.60
#